data_7da177f1ac3131d6f433811a11a58e7f
#
_entry.id   7da177f1ac3131d6f433811a11a58e7f
#
_cell.length_a   1.000
_cell.length_b   1.000
_cell.length_c   1.000
_cell.angle_alpha   90.00
_cell.angle_beta   90.00
_cell.angle_gamma   90.00
#
_symmetry.space_group_name_H-M   'P 1'
#
loop_
_entity.id
_entity.type
_entity.pdbx_description
1 polymer ?
#
loop_
_entity_poly.entity_id
_entity_poly.type
_entity_poly.pdbx_seq_one_letter_code
_entity_poly.pdbx_strand_id
1 'polypeptide(L)' 'PEEITVSAGETVELVLTSQNEFHSFTVDDLGIDVEVEAGETDKLVFTFDEPGTYDFICLPHESLGMVGQIIVQ' A
#
# COMPACT_ATOMS: atom_id res chain seq x y z
N PRO A 1 -9.13 3.31 -9.28
CA PRO A 1 -8.75 2.44 -8.18
C PRO A 1 -7.89 1.29 -8.67
N GLU A 2 -6.89 0.97 -7.91
CA GLU A 2 -5.98 -0.10 -8.24
C GLU A 2 -6.22 -1.31 -7.36
N GLU A 3 -5.89 -2.48 -7.91
CA GLU A 3 -6.01 -3.72 -7.18
C GLU A 3 -4.68 -4.45 -7.19
N ILE A 4 -4.29 -4.96 -6.03
CA ILE A 4 -3.10 -5.78 -5.88
C ILE A 4 -3.59 -7.14 -5.36
N THR A 5 -3.29 -8.20 -6.08
CA THR A 5 -3.71 -9.54 -5.69
C THR A 5 -2.51 -10.34 -5.20
N VAL A 6 -2.62 -10.91 -4.02
CA VAL A 6 -1.59 -11.74 -3.41
C VAL A 6 -2.18 -13.01 -2.84
N SER A 7 -1.34 -13.99 -2.53
CA SER A 7 -1.77 -15.25 -1.92
C SER A 7 -1.59 -15.19 -0.40
N ALA A 8 -2.55 -15.73 0.33
CA ALA A 8 -2.46 -15.81 1.79
C ALA A 8 -1.20 -16.59 2.19
N GLY A 9 -0.47 -16.05 3.15
CA GLY A 9 0.79 -16.63 3.62
C GLY A 9 2.00 -16.26 2.79
N GLU A 10 1.82 -15.52 1.70
CA GLU A 10 2.91 -15.09 0.85
C GLU A 10 3.54 -13.81 1.40
N THR A 11 4.88 -13.76 1.40
CA THR A 11 5.60 -12.55 1.77
C THR A 11 5.81 -11.71 0.52
N VAL A 12 5.37 -10.47 0.56
CA VAL A 12 5.36 -9.56 -0.58
C VAL A 12 6.24 -8.36 -0.28
N GLU A 13 7.03 -7.96 -1.27
CA GLU A 13 7.82 -6.74 -1.21
C GLU A 13 7.16 -5.69 -2.10
N LEU A 14 6.77 -4.58 -1.50
CA LEU A 14 6.20 -3.45 -2.22
C LEU A 14 7.23 -2.33 -2.27
N VAL A 15 7.52 -1.85 -3.48
CA VAL A 15 8.47 -0.75 -3.68
C VAL A 15 7.68 0.52 -3.94
N LEU A 16 7.86 1.49 -3.08
CA LEU A 16 7.11 2.75 -3.11
C LEU A 16 8.05 3.88 -3.47
N THR A 17 7.75 4.57 -4.57
CA THR A 17 8.59 5.66 -5.06
C THR A 17 7.76 6.92 -5.20
N SER A 18 8.31 8.03 -4.69
CA SER A 18 7.72 9.35 -4.88
C SER A 18 8.70 10.21 -5.66
N GLN A 19 8.23 10.84 -6.73
CA GLN A 19 9.08 11.68 -7.57
C GLN A 19 9.07 13.14 -7.15
N ASN A 20 7.91 13.71 -6.92
CA ASN A 20 7.76 15.15 -6.79
C ASN A 20 7.18 15.62 -5.47
N GLU A 21 6.58 14.73 -4.68
CA GLU A 21 5.93 15.15 -3.45
C GLU A 21 5.85 14.00 -2.46
N PHE A 22 5.51 14.35 -1.22
CA PHE A 22 5.30 13.37 -0.16
C PHE A 22 4.12 12.44 -0.51
N HIS A 23 4.31 11.16 -0.29
CA HIS A 23 3.25 10.15 -0.41
C HIS A 23 3.26 9.25 0.82
N SER A 24 2.10 8.69 1.12
CA SER A 24 2.02 7.64 2.11
C SER A 24 1.25 6.45 1.54
N PHE A 25 1.49 5.28 2.12
CA PHE A 25 0.75 4.07 1.78
C PHE A 25 0.23 3.51 3.10
N THR A 26 -1.09 3.54 3.27
CA THR A 26 -1.73 3.21 4.52
C THR A 26 -2.78 2.13 4.33
N VAL A 27 -2.70 1.07 5.12
CA VAL A 27 -3.73 0.04 5.20
C VAL A 27 -4.13 -0.07 6.67
N ASP A 28 -5.21 0.63 7.02
CA ASP A 28 -5.63 0.73 8.41
C ASP A 28 -5.94 -0.61 9.06
N ASP A 29 -6.58 -1.50 8.30
CA ASP A 29 -6.98 -2.81 8.82
C ASP A 29 -5.79 -3.70 9.19
N LEU A 30 -4.62 -3.40 8.66
CA LEU A 30 -3.41 -4.19 8.89
C LEU A 30 -2.36 -3.43 9.70
N GLY A 31 -2.64 -2.20 10.07
CA GLY A 31 -1.70 -1.36 10.80
C GLY A 31 -0.50 -0.93 9.98
N ILE A 32 -0.63 -0.91 8.67
CA ILE A 32 0.44 -0.51 7.77
C ILE A 32 0.37 0.98 7.52
N ASP A 33 1.49 1.68 7.71
CA ASP A 33 1.59 3.11 7.45
C ASP A 33 3.03 3.44 7.06
N VAL A 34 3.25 3.59 5.75
CA VAL A 34 4.57 3.87 5.19
C VAL A 34 4.56 5.25 4.55
N GLU A 35 5.55 6.08 4.90
CA GLU A 35 5.68 7.43 4.37
C GLU A 35 6.89 7.51 3.46
N VAL A 36 6.71 8.14 2.29
CA VAL A 36 7.77 8.30 1.30
C VAL A 36 7.91 9.79 0.98
N GLU A 37 9.06 10.35 1.31
CA GLU A 37 9.34 11.75 1.02
C GLU A 37 9.60 11.97 -0.47
N ALA A 38 9.46 13.22 -0.90
CA ALA A 38 9.71 13.56 -2.29
C ALA A 38 11.10 13.14 -2.73
N GLY A 39 11.18 12.44 -3.84
CA GLY A 39 12.46 11.98 -4.40
C GLY A 39 13.00 10.70 -3.78
N GLU A 40 12.26 10.09 -2.87
CA GLU A 40 12.73 8.89 -2.17
C GLU A 40 12.01 7.63 -2.63
N THR A 41 12.63 6.50 -2.34
CA THR A 41 12.06 5.17 -2.56
C THR A 41 12.13 4.39 -1.26
N ASP A 42 11.04 3.78 -0.87
CA ASP A 42 11.00 2.93 0.32
C ASP A 42 10.43 1.57 -0.04
N LYS A 43 10.68 0.59 0.81
CA LYS A 43 10.21 -0.78 0.61
C LYS A 43 9.41 -1.23 1.82
N LEU A 44 8.30 -1.91 1.53
CA LEU A 44 7.49 -2.55 2.54
C LEU A 44 7.53 -4.05 2.29
N VAL A 45 7.97 -4.82 3.29
CA VAL A 45 7.92 -6.27 3.23
C VAL A 45 6.87 -6.74 4.21
N PHE A 46 5.86 -7.45 3.73
CA PHE A 46 4.74 -7.84 4.56
C PHE A 46 4.18 -9.19 4.14
N THR A 47 3.74 -9.97 5.12
CA THR A 47 3.09 -11.26 4.87
C THR A 47 1.62 -11.12 5.17
N PHE A 48 0.80 -11.35 4.15
CA PHE A 48 -0.65 -11.26 4.28
C PHE A 48 -1.19 -12.65 4.63
N ASP A 49 -1.51 -12.86 5.90
CA ASP A 49 -1.88 -14.20 6.38
C ASP A 49 -3.34 -14.55 6.20
N GLU A 50 -4.22 -13.54 6.19
CA GLU A 50 -5.66 -13.80 6.15
C GLU A 50 -6.28 -13.39 4.83
N PRO A 51 -7.02 -14.30 4.17
CA PRO A 51 -7.75 -13.95 2.95
C PRO A 51 -8.77 -12.86 3.20
N GLY A 52 -8.96 -12.00 2.22
CA GLY A 52 -9.91 -10.91 2.31
C GLY A 52 -9.52 -9.76 1.39
N THR A 53 -10.31 -8.70 1.45
CA THR A 53 -10.07 -7.49 0.69
C THR A 53 -9.77 -6.36 1.67
N TYR A 54 -8.64 -5.70 1.46
CA TYR A 54 -8.17 -4.64 2.34
C TYR A 54 -8.00 -3.36 1.54
N ASP A 55 -8.60 -2.27 2.02
CA ASP A 55 -8.49 -0.97 1.36
C ASP A 55 -7.15 -0.31 1.73
N PHE A 56 -6.50 0.31 0.75
CA PHE A 56 -5.34 1.14 1.04
C PHE A 56 -5.57 2.56 0.54
N ILE A 57 -4.88 3.49 1.17
CA ILE A 57 -4.99 4.92 0.89
C ILE A 57 -3.59 5.47 0.69
N CYS A 58 -3.41 6.26 -0.36
CA CYS A 58 -2.16 6.97 -0.62
C CYS A 58 -2.40 8.46 -0.42
N LEU A 59 -1.90 8.99 0.68
CA LEU A 59 -1.99 10.43 0.97
C LEU A 59 -0.87 11.18 0.26
N PRO A 60 -1.06 12.44 -0.08
CA PRO A 60 -2.20 13.30 0.21
C PRO A 60 -3.33 13.23 -0.83
N HIS A 61 -3.28 12.28 -1.72
CA HIS A 61 -4.17 12.25 -2.88
C HIS A 61 -5.45 11.44 -2.70
N GLU A 62 -5.86 11.19 -1.46
CA GLU A 62 -7.09 10.44 -1.21
C GLU A 62 -8.29 11.05 -1.94
N SER A 63 -8.43 12.36 -1.86
CA SER A 63 -9.54 13.06 -2.50
C SER A 63 -9.47 13.04 -4.02
N LEU A 64 -8.35 12.65 -4.58
CA LEU A 64 -8.15 12.55 -6.03
C LEU A 64 -8.22 11.10 -6.52
N GLY A 65 -8.70 10.18 -5.67
CA GLY A 65 -8.86 8.79 -6.05
C GLY A 65 -7.62 7.94 -5.87
N MET A 66 -6.66 8.37 -5.08
CA MET A 66 -5.46 7.59 -4.77
C MET A 66 -5.76 6.54 -3.71
N VAL A 67 -6.73 5.69 -4.01
CA VAL A 67 -7.17 4.60 -3.15
C VAL A 67 -7.19 3.32 -3.98
N GLY A 68 -7.09 2.18 -3.31
CA GLY A 68 -7.15 0.91 -3.99
C GLY A 68 -7.42 -0.21 -3.01
N GLN A 69 -7.25 -1.43 -3.48
CA GLN A 69 -7.54 -2.62 -2.69
C GLN A 69 -6.43 -3.66 -2.82
N ILE A 70 -6.14 -4.33 -1.73
CA ILE A 70 -5.29 -5.51 -1.72
C ILE A 70 -6.20 -6.70 -1.53
N ILE A 71 -6.17 -7.63 -2.50
CA ILE A 71 -7.00 -8.82 -2.46
C ILE A 71 -6.10 -9.99 -2.10
N VAL A 72 -6.35 -10.59 -0.94
CA VAL A 72 -5.59 -11.74 -0.44
C VAL A 72 -6.44 -12.98 -0.67
N GLN A 73 -5.93 -13.91 -1.46
CA GLN A 73 -6.67 -15.11 -1.84
C GLN A 73 -6.26 -16.35 -1.06
#